data_97fe6f0ce5bbc3f29f0a3b3f5b2a3601
#
_entry.id   97fe6f0ce5bbc3f29f0a3b3f5b2a3601
#
_cell.length_a   1.000
_cell.length_b   1.000
_cell.length_c   1.000
_cell.angle_alpha   90.00
_cell.angle_beta   90.00
_cell.angle_gamma   90.00
#
_symmetry.space_group_name_H-M   'P 1'
#
loop_
_entity.id
_entity.type
_entity.pdbx_description
1 polymer ?
#
loop_
_entity_poly.entity_id
_entity_poly.type
_entity_poly.pdbx_seq_one_letter_code
_entity_poly.pdbx_strand_id
1 'polypeptide(L)'
;MKHLLIVAFSVLILSGCANPTDQQLNFAPAADSNQITLNEQKSLALSTTDVRTAQYLALVKKGEDKALPIHAKQNARISFNNAMKSLLESQGFVISLSSENNVELEVQEALVRVNSSAFSNDMDAKVTLKVTAETPSGKFVKTYTGSAKATNSMGASNEQIELILNHVSKLVLNEIANDVELIDYMEEKFQ
;
A
#
# COMPACT_ATOMS: atom_id res chain seq x y z
N MET A 1 -68.36 27.09 -26.97
CA MET A 1 -67.06 27.69 -26.76
C MET A 1 -66.34 26.84 -25.80
N LYS A 2 -65.40 26.04 -26.32
CA LYS A 2 -64.67 25.06 -25.56
C LYS A 2 -63.22 25.55 -25.39
N HIS A 3 -62.86 25.89 -24.17
CA HIS A 3 -61.51 26.30 -23.83
C HIS A 3 -60.67 25.01 -23.69
N LEU A 4 -59.72 24.77 -24.61
CA LEU A 4 -58.77 23.70 -24.59
C LEU A 4 -57.57 24.17 -23.73
N LEU A 5 -57.47 23.67 -22.50
CA LEU A 5 -56.32 23.86 -21.62
C LEU A 5 -55.23 22.92 -22.03
N ILE A 6 -54.19 23.44 -22.69
CA ILE A 6 -52.93 22.69 -22.97
C ILE A 6 -52.06 22.85 -21.74
N VAL A 7 -51.98 21.77 -20.92
CA VAL A 7 -51.02 21.69 -19.84
C VAL A 7 -49.70 21.21 -20.45
N ALA A 8 -48.76 22.13 -20.63
CA ALA A 8 -47.40 21.82 -21.01
C ALA A 8 -46.68 21.16 -19.82
N PHE A 9 -46.55 19.85 -19.86
CA PHE A 9 -45.76 19.10 -18.86
C PHE A 9 -44.25 19.22 -19.22
N SER A 10 -43.60 20.21 -18.59
CA SER A 10 -42.15 20.39 -18.71
C SER A 10 -41.45 19.33 -17.93
N VAL A 11 -40.99 18.28 -18.62
CA VAL A 11 -40.08 17.28 -18.05
C VAL A 11 -38.71 17.92 -17.89
N LEU A 12 -38.36 18.35 -16.69
CA LEU A 12 -37.01 18.71 -16.33
C LEU A 12 -36.19 17.43 -16.28
N ILE A 13 -35.41 17.19 -17.31
CA ILE A 13 -34.35 16.17 -17.32
C ILE A 13 -33.21 16.73 -16.45
N LEU A 14 -33.20 16.37 -15.17
CA LEU A 14 -31.99 16.52 -14.35
C LEU A 14 -30.95 15.52 -14.88
N SER A 15 -30.12 15.96 -15.82
CA SER A 15 -28.88 15.28 -16.13
C SER A 15 -27.96 15.45 -14.92
N GLY A 16 -28.07 14.54 -13.95
CA GLY A 16 -27.12 14.40 -12.89
C GLY A 16 -25.80 14.04 -13.57
N CYS A 17 -24.84 14.98 -13.57
CA CYS A 17 -23.44 14.63 -13.75
C CYS A 17 -23.09 13.66 -12.62
N ALA A 18 -23.14 12.36 -12.89
CA ALA A 18 -22.45 11.40 -12.07
C ALA A 18 -20.96 11.75 -12.20
N ASN A 19 -20.43 12.47 -11.22
CA ASN A 19 -18.99 12.53 -11.06
C ASN A 19 -18.49 11.09 -11.09
N PRO A 20 -17.50 10.74 -11.92
CA PRO A 20 -16.85 9.44 -11.79
C PRO A 20 -16.42 9.38 -10.33
N THR A 21 -17.00 8.47 -9.58
CA THR A 21 -16.63 8.19 -8.19
C THR A 21 -15.12 8.00 -8.21
N ASP A 22 -14.42 8.87 -7.50
CA ASP A 22 -12.97 8.86 -7.41
C ASP A 22 -12.61 7.46 -6.85
N GLN A 23 -12.24 6.55 -7.77
CA GLN A 23 -12.01 5.15 -7.46
C GLN A 23 -10.68 5.07 -6.74
N GLN A 24 -10.70 5.28 -5.43
CA GLN A 24 -9.52 5.20 -4.58
C GLN A 24 -9.50 3.86 -3.85
N LEU A 25 -8.29 3.29 -3.73
CA LEU A 25 -8.07 2.04 -3.03
C LEU A 25 -7.94 2.27 -1.52
N ASN A 26 -8.53 1.38 -0.74
CA ASN A 26 -8.32 1.30 0.69
C ASN A 26 -7.06 0.45 0.97
N PHE A 27 -5.90 1.10 0.98
CA PHE A 27 -4.61 0.47 1.20
C PHE A 27 -4.26 0.48 2.69
N ALA A 28 -4.28 -0.70 3.30
CA ALA A 28 -4.03 -0.90 4.73
C ALA A 28 -3.08 -2.09 4.96
N PRO A 29 -1.77 -1.93 4.64
CA PRO A 29 -0.79 -2.98 4.85
C PRO A 29 -0.61 -3.25 6.35
N ALA A 30 -0.40 -4.52 6.70
CA ALA A 30 -0.11 -4.94 8.07
C ALA A 30 0.70 -6.24 8.06
N ALA A 31 1.61 -6.40 9.04
CA ALA A 31 2.26 -7.68 9.30
C ALA A 31 1.37 -8.59 10.17
N ASP A 32 1.70 -9.86 10.25
CA ASP A 32 1.09 -10.79 11.22
C ASP A 32 1.57 -10.48 12.64
N SER A 33 0.82 -10.94 13.64
CA SER A 33 1.13 -10.72 15.05
C SER A 33 2.21 -11.66 15.61
N ASN A 34 2.58 -12.71 14.88
CA ASN A 34 3.58 -13.70 15.31
C ASN A 34 4.97 -13.29 14.80
N GLN A 35 5.67 -12.50 15.60
CA GLN A 35 6.97 -11.93 15.23
C GLN A 35 8.01 -12.22 16.31
N ILE A 36 9.28 -12.13 15.92
CA ILE A 36 10.38 -12.17 16.87
C ILE A 36 10.29 -10.94 17.77
N THR A 37 10.33 -11.16 19.08
CA THR A 37 10.31 -10.09 20.08
C THR A 37 11.69 -9.95 20.71
N LEU A 38 12.14 -8.71 20.90
CA LEU A 38 13.41 -8.41 21.55
C LEU A 38 13.43 -8.85 23.01
N ASN A 39 14.60 -9.22 23.50
CA ASN A 39 14.81 -9.54 24.92
C ASN A 39 14.84 -8.27 25.78
N GLU A 40 15.30 -7.15 25.22
CA GLU A 40 15.40 -5.84 25.90
C GLU A 40 14.74 -4.76 25.06
N GLN A 41 14.13 -3.79 25.72
CA GLN A 41 13.51 -2.65 25.07
C GLN A 41 14.57 -1.70 24.50
N LYS A 42 14.50 -1.42 23.21
CA LYS A 42 15.40 -0.52 22.48
C LYS A 42 14.62 0.66 21.91
N SER A 43 15.25 1.83 21.83
CA SER A 43 14.64 3.01 21.21
C SER A 43 15.19 3.26 19.81
N LEU A 44 14.33 3.73 18.89
CA LEU A 44 14.72 4.15 17.55
C LEU A 44 13.84 5.27 17.02
N ALA A 45 14.38 6.07 16.12
CA ALA A 45 13.61 6.96 15.26
C ALA A 45 13.18 6.20 14.00
N LEU A 46 11.91 6.35 13.60
CA LEU A 46 11.38 5.77 12.37
C LEU A 46 11.08 6.85 11.35
N SER A 47 11.60 6.68 10.15
CA SER A 47 11.26 7.51 8.99
C SER A 47 10.82 6.66 7.80
N THR A 48 9.97 7.21 6.94
CA THR A 48 9.53 6.52 5.72
C THR A 48 9.55 7.48 4.55
N THR A 49 10.19 7.06 3.47
CA THR A 49 10.28 7.79 2.20
C THR A 49 9.57 7.02 1.08
N ASP A 50 9.03 7.71 0.10
CA ASP A 50 8.39 7.12 -1.09
C ASP A 50 9.13 7.62 -2.33
N VAL A 51 9.97 6.75 -2.90
CA VAL A 51 10.80 7.07 -4.08
C VAL A 51 10.20 6.54 -5.38
N ARG A 52 8.96 6.03 -5.35
CA ARG A 52 8.27 5.59 -6.55
C ARG A 52 8.10 6.74 -7.54
N THR A 53 8.30 6.48 -8.82
CA THR A 53 8.09 7.48 -9.88
C THR A 53 6.63 7.90 -10.02
N ALA A 54 5.69 7.06 -9.57
CA ALA A 54 4.26 7.32 -9.65
C ALA A 54 3.54 6.95 -8.36
N GLN A 55 2.64 7.81 -7.91
CA GLN A 55 1.94 7.71 -6.63
C GLN A 55 0.68 6.82 -6.67
N TYR A 56 0.27 6.32 -7.84
CA TYR A 56 -0.86 5.39 -7.94
C TYR A 56 -0.46 3.98 -7.44
N LEU A 57 -1.46 3.22 -6.96
CA LEU A 57 -1.29 1.85 -6.47
C LEU A 57 -1.78 0.79 -7.45
N ALA A 58 -2.60 1.17 -8.42
CA ALA A 58 -2.96 0.28 -9.50
C ALA A 58 -2.92 0.99 -10.85
N LEU A 59 -2.67 0.20 -11.89
CA LEU A 59 -2.71 0.61 -13.29
C LEU A 59 -3.59 -0.37 -14.04
N VAL A 60 -4.78 0.06 -14.44
CA VAL A 60 -5.79 -0.78 -15.09
C VAL A 60 -5.82 -0.51 -16.58
N LYS A 61 -5.49 -1.51 -17.39
CA LYS A 61 -5.58 -1.47 -18.86
C LYS A 61 -6.74 -2.37 -19.31
N LYS A 62 -7.63 -1.83 -20.15
CA LYS A 62 -8.75 -2.57 -20.77
C LYS A 62 -8.52 -2.67 -22.26
N GLY A 63 -8.21 -3.88 -22.76
CA GLY A 63 -7.89 -4.10 -24.16
C GLY A 63 -6.81 -3.15 -24.70
N GLU A 64 -7.13 -2.42 -25.76
CA GLU A 64 -6.22 -1.43 -26.37
C GLU A 64 -6.35 -0.01 -25.78
N ASP A 65 -7.20 0.19 -24.77
CA ASP A 65 -7.39 1.49 -24.11
C ASP A 65 -6.13 1.95 -23.38
N LYS A 66 -6.07 3.26 -23.09
CA LYS A 66 -5.04 3.81 -22.21
C LYS A 66 -5.19 3.26 -20.81
N ALA A 67 -4.07 2.92 -20.21
CA ALA A 67 -4.06 2.46 -18.82
C ALA A 67 -4.49 3.59 -17.87
N LEU A 68 -5.40 3.28 -16.95
CA LEU A 68 -5.97 4.20 -15.97
C LEU A 68 -5.31 3.98 -14.60
N PRO A 69 -4.72 5.03 -14.01
CA PRO A 69 -4.16 4.93 -12.66
C PRO A 69 -5.27 4.98 -11.60
N ILE A 70 -5.11 4.18 -10.54
CA ILE A 70 -5.97 4.23 -9.36
C ILE A 70 -5.09 4.56 -8.15
N HIS A 71 -5.45 5.61 -7.43
CA HIS A 71 -4.72 6.09 -6.24
C HIS A 71 -5.28 5.47 -4.97
N ALA A 72 -4.51 5.54 -3.89
CA ALA A 72 -5.00 5.19 -2.56
C ALA A 72 -5.77 6.36 -1.92
N LYS A 73 -6.71 6.05 -1.02
CA LYS A 73 -7.38 7.04 -0.16
C LYS A 73 -6.39 7.72 0.78
N GLN A 74 -5.43 6.96 1.30
CA GLN A 74 -4.33 7.45 2.12
C GLN A 74 -3.01 7.26 1.36
N ASN A 75 -2.11 8.23 1.45
CA ASN A 75 -0.79 8.13 0.82
C ASN A 75 -0.06 6.85 1.28
N ALA A 76 0.48 6.09 0.33
CA ALA A 76 1.14 4.81 0.59
C ALA A 76 2.30 4.94 1.58
N ARG A 77 3.06 6.05 1.55
CA ARG A 77 4.11 6.33 2.52
C ARG A 77 3.58 6.33 3.95
N ILE A 78 2.42 6.97 4.19
CA ILE A 78 1.79 7.02 5.52
C ILE A 78 1.30 5.62 5.92
N SER A 79 0.68 4.88 5.00
CA SER A 79 0.20 3.52 5.27
C SER A 79 1.35 2.57 5.64
N PHE A 80 2.46 2.60 4.90
CA PHE A 80 3.64 1.80 5.22
C PHE A 80 4.34 2.25 6.50
N ASN A 81 4.41 3.57 6.75
CA ASN A 81 4.96 4.09 8.01
C ASN A 81 4.20 3.57 9.23
N ASN A 82 2.87 3.61 9.15
CA ASN A 82 2.03 3.11 10.24
C ASN A 82 2.18 1.60 10.43
N ALA A 83 2.23 0.84 9.33
CA ALA A 83 2.46 -0.60 9.37
C ALA A 83 3.82 -0.95 9.99
N MET A 84 4.90 -0.27 9.56
CA MET A 84 6.24 -0.49 10.09
C MET A 84 6.35 -0.07 11.55
N LYS A 85 5.72 1.05 11.93
CA LYS A 85 5.63 1.48 13.33
C LYS A 85 4.99 0.40 14.20
N SER A 86 3.80 -0.09 13.81
CA SER A 86 3.10 -1.14 14.56
C SER A 86 3.91 -2.43 14.64
N LEU A 87 4.61 -2.79 13.56
CA LEU A 87 5.51 -3.91 13.52
C LEU A 87 6.62 -3.79 14.57
N LEU A 88 7.39 -2.71 14.54
CA LEU A 88 8.52 -2.47 15.46
C LEU A 88 8.05 -2.37 16.91
N GLU A 89 6.94 -1.69 17.17
CA GLU A 89 6.34 -1.62 18.52
C GLU A 89 5.93 -3.02 19.03
N SER A 90 5.40 -3.89 18.17
CA SER A 90 5.05 -5.27 18.54
C SER A 90 6.26 -6.15 18.83
N GLN A 91 7.43 -5.81 18.26
CA GLN A 91 8.71 -6.45 18.54
C GLN A 91 9.39 -5.94 19.82
N GLY A 92 8.86 -4.89 20.45
CA GLY A 92 9.39 -4.32 21.70
C GLY A 92 10.21 -3.06 21.52
N PHE A 93 10.28 -2.49 20.31
CA PHE A 93 10.93 -1.20 20.11
C PHE A 93 10.07 -0.02 20.60
N VAL A 94 10.73 1.02 21.10
CA VAL A 94 10.12 2.31 21.42
C VAL A 94 10.45 3.31 20.33
N ILE A 95 9.41 3.84 19.66
CA ILE A 95 9.60 4.86 18.63
C ILE A 95 9.79 6.21 19.29
N SER A 96 10.99 6.80 19.13
CA SER A 96 11.38 8.09 19.71
C SER A 96 12.17 8.93 18.71
N LEU A 97 11.73 10.16 18.47
CA LEU A 97 12.43 11.09 17.58
C LEU A 97 13.79 11.55 18.11
N SER A 98 14.05 11.37 19.41
CA SER A 98 15.32 11.73 20.04
C SER A 98 16.35 10.59 20.07
N SER A 99 16.01 9.42 19.55
CA SER A 99 16.94 8.29 19.48
C SER A 99 18.03 8.56 18.44
N GLU A 100 19.25 8.15 18.75
CA GLU A 100 20.38 8.16 17.82
C GLU A 100 20.35 6.97 16.85
N ASN A 101 19.56 5.93 17.18
CA ASN A 101 19.30 4.81 16.29
C ASN A 101 18.17 5.19 15.33
N ASN A 102 18.34 4.90 14.05
CA ASN A 102 17.35 5.23 13.03
C ASN A 102 16.96 4.01 12.20
N VAL A 103 15.69 3.87 11.91
CA VAL A 103 15.18 2.95 10.90
C VAL A 103 14.49 3.76 9.82
N GLU A 104 15.01 3.68 8.60
CA GLU A 104 14.40 4.24 7.42
C GLU A 104 13.75 3.14 6.58
N LEU A 105 12.48 3.33 6.24
CA LEU A 105 11.74 2.52 5.29
C LEU A 105 11.58 3.29 3.98
N GLU A 106 12.18 2.78 2.91
CA GLU A 106 12.03 3.36 1.58
C GLU A 106 11.06 2.51 0.74
N VAL A 107 9.96 3.12 0.27
CA VAL A 107 8.99 2.47 -0.63
C VAL A 107 9.49 2.63 -2.06
N GLN A 108 10.00 1.56 -2.65
CA GLN A 108 10.54 1.55 -4.02
C GLN A 108 9.50 1.13 -5.06
N GLU A 109 8.62 0.17 -4.72
CA GLU A 109 7.50 -0.26 -5.57
C GLU A 109 6.32 -0.69 -4.70
N ALA A 110 5.11 -0.30 -5.09
CA ALA A 110 3.84 -0.81 -4.56
C ALA A 110 2.81 -0.59 -5.67
N LEU A 111 2.55 -1.63 -6.47
CA LEU A 111 1.76 -1.51 -7.69
C LEU A 111 1.06 -2.82 -8.04
N VAL A 112 -0.20 -2.70 -8.46
CA VAL A 112 -0.95 -3.77 -9.14
C VAL A 112 -1.15 -3.38 -10.60
N ARG A 113 -0.64 -4.18 -11.52
CA ARG A 113 -0.96 -4.06 -12.94
C ARG A 113 -2.12 -4.96 -13.25
N VAL A 114 -3.17 -4.39 -13.82
CA VAL A 114 -4.38 -5.12 -14.23
C VAL A 114 -4.50 -5.03 -15.75
N ASN A 115 -4.52 -6.20 -16.40
CA ASN A 115 -4.81 -6.32 -17.82
C ASN A 115 -6.17 -7.00 -17.97
N SER A 116 -7.16 -6.21 -18.38
CA SER A 116 -8.54 -6.69 -18.61
C SER A 116 -8.75 -6.98 -20.08
N SER A 117 -9.22 -8.19 -20.38
CA SER A 117 -9.70 -8.62 -21.69
C SER A 117 -11.20 -8.88 -21.63
N ALA A 118 -11.79 -9.35 -22.74
CA ALA A 118 -13.20 -9.72 -22.79
C ALA A 118 -13.55 -10.91 -21.88
N PHE A 119 -12.56 -11.77 -21.54
CA PHE A 119 -12.79 -13.05 -20.86
C PHE A 119 -11.96 -13.24 -19.59
N SER A 120 -10.95 -12.41 -19.36
CA SER A 120 -10.07 -12.52 -18.18
C SER A 120 -9.56 -11.16 -17.73
N ASN A 121 -9.23 -11.11 -16.45
CA ASN A 121 -8.54 -9.97 -15.82
C ASN A 121 -7.33 -10.53 -15.09
N ASP A 122 -6.17 -10.25 -15.64
CA ASP A 122 -4.90 -10.68 -15.05
C ASP A 122 -4.35 -9.55 -14.18
N MET A 123 -4.11 -9.86 -12.92
CA MET A 123 -3.52 -8.96 -11.93
C MET A 123 -2.12 -9.42 -11.58
N ASP A 124 -1.16 -8.51 -11.63
CA ASP A 124 0.23 -8.71 -11.23
C ASP A 124 0.58 -7.64 -10.18
N ALA A 125 0.69 -8.06 -8.92
CA ALA A 125 1.01 -7.21 -7.79
C ALA A 125 2.48 -7.35 -7.42
N LYS A 126 3.14 -6.22 -7.14
CA LYS A 126 4.52 -6.19 -6.67
C LYS A 126 4.71 -5.11 -5.62
N VAL A 127 5.44 -5.45 -4.56
CA VAL A 127 5.87 -4.53 -3.50
C VAL A 127 7.36 -4.72 -3.29
N THR A 128 8.09 -3.61 -3.25
CA THR A 128 9.53 -3.59 -2.93
C THR A 128 9.76 -2.51 -1.88
N LEU A 129 10.29 -2.92 -0.74
CA LEU A 129 10.65 -2.06 0.39
C LEU A 129 12.14 -2.21 0.68
N LYS A 130 12.83 -1.09 0.92
CA LYS A 130 14.20 -1.12 1.43
C LYS A 130 14.20 -0.63 2.87
N VAL A 131 14.83 -1.38 3.75
CA VAL A 131 15.05 -1.03 5.15
C VAL A 131 16.51 -0.67 5.34
N THR A 132 16.74 0.47 6.00
CA THR A 132 18.05 0.89 6.49
C THR A 132 17.96 1.04 8.01
N ALA A 133 18.68 0.22 8.76
CA ALA A 133 18.86 0.39 10.21
C ALA A 133 20.24 1.00 10.44
N GLU A 134 20.32 2.16 11.07
CA GLU A 134 21.53 2.97 11.19
C GLU A 134 21.77 3.39 12.62
N THR A 135 23.05 3.36 13.03
CA THR A 135 23.58 3.88 14.28
C THR A 135 24.77 4.79 13.99
N PRO A 136 25.29 5.58 14.95
CA PRO A 136 26.52 6.34 14.77
C PRO A 136 27.73 5.48 14.36
N SER A 137 27.70 4.18 14.64
CA SER A 137 28.82 3.24 14.39
C SER A 137 28.67 2.40 13.12
N GLY A 138 27.53 2.43 12.43
CA GLY A 138 27.33 1.63 11.21
C GLY A 138 25.88 1.55 10.77
N LYS A 139 25.68 0.83 9.66
CA LYS A 139 24.33 0.62 9.11
C LYS A 139 24.16 -0.78 8.52
N PHE A 140 22.95 -1.28 8.62
CA PHE A 140 22.44 -2.45 7.91
C PHE A 140 21.48 -1.98 6.81
N VAL A 141 21.57 -2.54 5.62
CA VAL A 141 20.68 -2.19 4.50
C VAL A 141 20.24 -3.46 3.80
N LYS A 142 18.92 -3.64 3.65
CA LYS A 142 18.35 -4.79 2.93
C LYS A 142 17.08 -4.40 2.18
N THR A 143 16.89 -5.02 1.02
CA THR A 143 15.71 -4.82 0.18
C THR A 143 14.87 -6.09 0.16
N TYR A 144 13.57 -5.93 0.41
CA TYR A 144 12.59 -7.00 0.47
C TYR A 144 11.60 -6.83 -0.68
N THR A 145 11.32 -7.91 -1.40
CA THR A 145 10.43 -7.87 -2.57
C THR A 145 9.45 -9.02 -2.56
N GLY A 146 8.17 -8.70 -2.64
CA GLY A 146 7.10 -9.66 -2.81
C GLY A 146 6.34 -9.44 -4.11
N SER A 147 5.77 -10.52 -4.65
CA SER A 147 4.89 -10.45 -5.80
C SER A 147 3.81 -11.53 -5.73
N ALA A 148 2.66 -11.25 -6.35
CA ALA A 148 1.59 -12.22 -6.52
C ALA A 148 0.86 -11.97 -7.84
N LYS A 149 0.32 -13.05 -8.42
CA LYS A 149 -0.51 -12.99 -9.63
C LYS A 149 -1.87 -13.60 -9.34
N ALA A 150 -2.90 -13.02 -9.92
CA ALA A 150 -4.26 -13.56 -9.87
C ALA A 150 -4.95 -13.35 -11.22
N THR A 151 -5.78 -14.29 -11.61
CA THR A 151 -6.61 -14.21 -12.81
C THR A 151 -8.06 -14.42 -12.44
N ASN A 152 -8.94 -13.50 -12.86
CA ASN A 152 -10.37 -13.57 -12.60
C ASN A 152 -11.16 -13.48 -13.91
N SER A 153 -12.25 -14.26 -14.01
CA SER A 153 -13.15 -14.26 -15.17
C SER A 153 -14.18 -13.12 -15.17
N MET A 154 -14.41 -12.48 -14.01
CA MET A 154 -15.30 -11.33 -13.88
C MET A 154 -14.45 -10.12 -13.49
N GLY A 155 -14.66 -8.94 -14.10
CA GLY A 155 -13.85 -7.73 -14.01
C GLY A 155 -13.05 -7.53 -12.71
N ALA A 156 -11.87 -6.93 -12.80
CA ALA A 156 -11.09 -6.62 -11.61
C ALA A 156 -11.77 -5.48 -10.83
N SER A 157 -12.38 -5.79 -9.68
CA SER A 157 -12.94 -4.77 -8.79
C SER A 157 -11.84 -4.13 -7.92
N ASN A 158 -12.13 -2.95 -7.35
CA ASN A 158 -11.20 -2.31 -6.42
C ASN A 158 -10.88 -3.21 -5.22
N GLU A 159 -11.87 -3.95 -4.71
CA GLU A 159 -11.68 -4.88 -3.58
C GLU A 159 -10.69 -5.99 -3.92
N GLN A 160 -10.71 -6.50 -5.14
CA GLN A 160 -9.76 -7.53 -5.57
C GLN A 160 -8.35 -6.97 -5.71
N ILE A 161 -8.21 -5.73 -6.21
CA ILE A 161 -6.94 -5.02 -6.29
C ILE A 161 -6.40 -4.74 -4.87
N GLU A 162 -7.26 -4.30 -3.96
CA GLU A 162 -6.92 -4.07 -2.54
C GLU A 162 -6.45 -5.36 -1.87
N LEU A 163 -7.18 -6.46 -2.07
CA LEU A 163 -6.84 -7.76 -1.49
C LEU A 163 -5.47 -8.26 -1.92
N ILE A 164 -5.17 -8.25 -3.22
CA ILE A 164 -3.88 -8.73 -3.71
C ILE A 164 -2.72 -7.81 -3.28
N LEU A 165 -2.92 -6.49 -3.29
CA LEU A 165 -1.89 -5.54 -2.87
C LEU A 165 -1.60 -5.63 -1.37
N ASN A 166 -2.65 -5.68 -0.54
CA ASN A 166 -2.50 -5.86 0.91
C ASN A 166 -1.87 -7.21 1.24
N HIS A 167 -2.22 -8.28 0.51
CA HIS A 167 -1.59 -9.59 0.68
C HIS A 167 -0.09 -9.55 0.39
N VAL A 168 0.34 -8.98 -0.74
CA VAL A 168 1.76 -8.86 -1.09
C VAL A 168 2.50 -7.97 -0.10
N SER A 169 1.89 -6.86 0.32
CA SER A 169 2.47 -5.97 1.34
C SER A 169 2.68 -6.69 2.67
N LYS A 170 1.71 -7.52 3.07
CA LYS A 170 1.80 -8.35 4.27
C LYS A 170 2.96 -9.35 4.19
N LEU A 171 3.13 -10.01 3.03
CA LEU A 171 4.25 -10.96 2.83
C LEU A 171 5.60 -10.25 3.02
N VAL A 172 5.78 -9.07 2.43
CA VAL A 172 7.01 -8.30 2.54
C VAL A 172 7.23 -7.80 3.97
N LEU A 173 6.20 -7.30 4.64
CA LEU A 173 6.30 -6.88 6.04
C LEU A 173 6.61 -8.04 6.99
N ASN A 174 6.06 -9.23 6.72
CA ASN A 174 6.38 -10.44 7.49
C ASN A 174 7.83 -10.91 7.24
N GLU A 175 8.35 -10.76 6.03
CA GLU A 175 9.76 -11.03 5.74
C GLU A 175 10.67 -10.09 6.53
N ILE A 176 10.36 -8.79 6.57
CA ILE A 176 11.08 -7.82 7.41
C ILE A 176 10.97 -8.20 8.89
N ALA A 177 9.77 -8.54 9.35
CA ALA A 177 9.49 -8.88 10.75
C ALA A 177 10.28 -10.08 11.27
N ASN A 178 10.60 -11.02 10.40
CA ASN A 178 11.25 -12.29 10.73
C ASN A 178 12.68 -12.38 10.18
N ASP A 179 13.25 -11.27 9.74
CA ASP A 179 14.63 -11.23 9.26
C ASP A 179 15.61 -11.23 10.45
N VAL A 180 16.18 -12.39 10.70
CA VAL A 180 17.13 -12.60 11.81
C VAL A 180 18.33 -11.68 11.71
N GLU A 181 18.87 -11.45 10.50
CA GLU A 181 20.05 -10.57 10.32
C GLU A 181 19.74 -9.10 10.69
N LEU A 182 18.54 -8.61 10.32
CA LEU A 182 18.10 -7.27 10.68
C LEU A 182 17.87 -7.15 12.19
N ILE A 183 17.20 -8.15 12.78
CA ILE A 183 16.86 -8.16 14.21
C ILE A 183 18.13 -8.26 15.05
N ASP A 184 19.04 -9.18 14.74
CA ASP A 184 20.34 -9.34 15.42
C ASP A 184 21.15 -8.05 15.34
N TYR A 185 21.19 -7.38 14.17
CA TYR A 185 21.86 -6.09 14.02
C TYR A 185 21.26 -5.03 14.96
N MET A 186 19.92 -4.93 14.99
CA MET A 186 19.25 -3.95 15.86
C MET A 186 19.40 -4.30 17.34
N GLU A 187 19.35 -5.61 17.70
CA GLU A 187 19.53 -6.05 19.10
C GLU A 187 20.95 -5.79 19.61
N GLU A 188 21.97 -5.99 18.78
CA GLU A 188 23.37 -5.77 19.15
C GLU A 188 23.81 -4.30 19.11
N LYS A 189 23.31 -3.50 18.17
CA LYS A 189 23.84 -2.16 17.88
C LYS A 189 22.98 -1.02 18.41
N PHE A 190 21.68 -1.21 18.57
CA PHE A 190 20.81 -0.19 19.13
C PHE A 190 20.96 -0.16 20.66
N GLN A 191 20.98 1.05 21.21
CA GLN A 191 21.12 1.32 22.65
C GLN A 191 19.79 1.77 23.25
#